data_21ffd6742b961af520c3fcc24eac98cf
#
_entry.id   21ffd6742b961af520c3fcc24eac98cf
#
_cell.length_a   1.000
_cell.length_b   1.000
_cell.length_c   1.000
_cell.angle_alpha   90.00
_cell.angle_beta   90.00
_cell.angle_gamma   90.00
#
_symmetry.space_group_name_H-M   'P 1'
#
loop_
_entity.id
_entity.type
_entity.pdbx_description
1 polymer ?
#
loop_
_entity_poly.entity_id
_entity_poly.type
_entity_poly.pdbx_seq_one_letter_code
_entity_poly.pdbx_strand_id
1 'polypeptide(L)'
;MKSTLSISSLSRQVLLRETRDYLMIALGMILYGIGWTVFLLPNDITTGGVPGIASIVFWATGFPVQYTYFLINAVLLMLALKILGFKFSIKTIFAVFTLTFFLSLIQELTAGMHLLQDQPFMACVLGASFCGSGIGIAFSSNGSTGGTDIIAAIINKYRDITLGRVMMICDMIIITSSYFVLKDWEKVVYGFVTLYVCSFVLDQICLLYTSPSPRDCS
;
A
#
# COMPACT_ATOMS: atom_id res chain seq x y z
N MET A 1 -44.40 -16.40 -4.52
CA MET A 1 -43.61 -16.05 -5.71
C MET A 1 -42.85 -14.73 -5.62
N LYS A 2 -43.04 -13.87 -4.59
CA LYS A 2 -42.30 -12.61 -4.41
C LYS A 2 -40.98 -12.74 -3.61
N SER A 3 -40.77 -13.82 -2.89
CA SER A 3 -39.57 -14.01 -2.01
C SER A 3 -38.31 -14.49 -2.75
N THR A 4 -38.46 -15.21 -3.85
CA THR A 4 -37.33 -15.75 -4.63
C THR A 4 -36.67 -14.70 -5.53
N LEU A 5 -37.40 -13.68 -5.98
CA LEU A 5 -36.87 -12.55 -6.74
C LEU A 5 -36.00 -11.61 -5.88
N SER A 6 -36.30 -11.49 -4.59
CA SER A 6 -35.51 -10.67 -3.64
C SER A 6 -34.13 -11.28 -3.33
N ILE A 7 -34.04 -12.60 -3.22
CA ILE A 7 -32.78 -13.29 -2.90
C ILE A 7 -31.80 -13.24 -4.08
N SER A 8 -32.28 -13.40 -5.33
CA SER A 8 -31.43 -13.34 -6.52
C SER A 8 -30.90 -11.92 -6.81
N SER A 9 -31.70 -10.88 -6.54
CA SER A 9 -31.26 -9.50 -6.66
C SER A 9 -30.25 -9.11 -5.58
N LEU A 10 -30.43 -9.60 -4.37
CA LEU A 10 -29.50 -9.38 -3.25
C LEU A 10 -28.15 -10.06 -3.51
N SER A 11 -28.15 -11.30 -4.01
CA SER A 11 -26.92 -12.01 -4.35
C SER A 11 -26.16 -11.33 -5.50
N ARG A 12 -26.87 -10.81 -6.50
CA ARG A 12 -26.28 -10.08 -7.62
C ARG A 12 -25.66 -8.75 -7.17
N GLN A 13 -26.29 -8.02 -6.27
CA GLN A 13 -25.74 -6.76 -5.75
C GLN A 13 -24.49 -7.00 -4.90
N VAL A 14 -24.47 -8.04 -4.08
CA VAL A 14 -23.29 -8.44 -3.30
C VAL A 14 -22.15 -8.83 -4.23
N LEU A 15 -22.40 -9.62 -5.27
CA LEU A 15 -21.38 -10.02 -6.24
C LEU A 15 -20.81 -8.82 -7.00
N LEU A 16 -21.64 -7.89 -7.44
CA LEU A 16 -21.21 -6.67 -8.14
C LEU A 16 -20.35 -5.78 -7.22
N ARG A 17 -20.70 -5.69 -5.94
CA ARG A 17 -19.92 -4.94 -4.95
C ARG A 17 -18.55 -5.57 -4.73
N GLU A 18 -18.49 -6.87 -4.53
CA GLU A 18 -17.21 -7.58 -4.36
C GLU A 18 -16.33 -7.45 -5.61
N THR A 19 -16.89 -7.62 -6.82
CA THR A 19 -16.13 -7.45 -8.07
C THR A 19 -15.58 -6.03 -8.20
N ARG A 20 -16.38 -5.01 -7.87
CA ARG A 20 -15.92 -3.62 -7.83
C ARG A 20 -14.78 -3.43 -6.85
N ASP A 21 -14.88 -3.99 -5.64
CA ASP A 21 -13.84 -3.86 -4.62
C ASP A 21 -12.51 -4.47 -5.11
N TYR A 22 -12.52 -5.65 -5.72
CA TYR A 22 -11.32 -6.25 -6.30
C TYR A 22 -10.72 -5.45 -7.45
N LEU A 23 -11.55 -4.87 -8.32
CA LEU A 23 -11.09 -3.98 -9.40
C LEU A 23 -10.45 -2.70 -8.84
N MET A 24 -11.05 -2.11 -7.82
CA MET A 24 -10.50 -0.91 -7.16
C MET A 24 -9.18 -1.22 -6.45
N ILE A 25 -9.08 -2.37 -5.77
CA ILE A 25 -7.82 -2.83 -5.17
C ILE A 25 -6.75 -3.00 -6.25
N ALA A 26 -7.07 -3.65 -7.37
CA ALA A 26 -6.11 -3.83 -8.45
C ALA A 26 -5.63 -2.49 -9.02
N LEU A 27 -6.55 -1.54 -9.26
CA LEU A 27 -6.21 -0.19 -9.72
C LEU A 27 -5.31 0.53 -8.70
N GLY A 28 -5.65 0.45 -7.42
CA GLY A 28 -4.84 1.01 -6.33
C GLY A 28 -3.43 0.44 -6.31
N MET A 29 -3.28 -0.87 -6.49
CA MET A 29 -1.97 -1.54 -6.51
C MET A 29 -1.13 -1.16 -7.74
N ILE A 30 -1.76 -0.93 -8.89
CA ILE A 30 -1.08 -0.42 -10.10
C ILE A 30 -0.54 0.99 -9.84
N LEU A 31 -1.37 1.89 -9.32
CA LEU A 31 -0.95 3.26 -8.99
C LEU A 31 0.18 3.27 -7.97
N TYR A 32 0.07 2.45 -6.94
CA TYR A 32 1.12 2.28 -5.94
C TYR A 32 2.43 1.77 -6.56
N GLY A 33 2.34 0.74 -7.41
CA GLY A 33 3.49 0.17 -8.10
C GLY A 33 4.21 1.19 -8.98
N ILE A 34 3.45 2.02 -9.72
CA ILE A 34 4.01 3.12 -10.53
C ILE A 34 4.73 4.13 -9.63
N GLY A 35 4.07 4.63 -8.58
CA GLY A 35 4.66 5.60 -7.65
C GLY A 35 5.98 5.10 -7.07
N TRP A 36 6.00 3.85 -6.64
CA TRP A 36 7.17 3.26 -6.01
C TRP A 36 8.30 2.97 -7.00
N THR A 37 8.04 2.25 -8.11
CA THR A 37 9.10 1.76 -9.01
C THR A 37 9.59 2.80 -10.01
N VAL A 38 8.74 3.76 -10.40
CA VAL A 38 9.10 4.77 -11.43
C VAL A 38 9.71 6.00 -10.79
N PHE A 39 9.22 6.41 -9.62
CA PHE A 39 9.64 7.68 -9.00
C PHE A 39 10.52 7.49 -7.78
N LEU A 40 10.14 6.64 -6.82
CA LEU A 40 10.85 6.57 -5.54
C LEU A 40 12.09 5.68 -5.60
N LEU A 41 11.97 4.47 -6.11
CA LEU A 41 13.05 3.49 -6.12
C LEU A 41 14.29 3.93 -6.91
N PRO A 42 14.17 4.54 -8.14
CA PRO A 42 15.33 5.00 -8.91
C PRO A 42 16.01 6.22 -8.32
N ASN A 43 15.34 6.96 -7.44
CA ASN A 43 15.88 8.14 -6.76
C ASN A 43 16.37 7.81 -5.34
N ASP A 44 16.46 6.53 -4.97
CA ASP A 44 16.86 6.04 -3.64
C ASP A 44 16.02 6.62 -2.50
N ILE A 45 14.73 6.88 -2.74
CA ILE A 45 13.81 7.42 -1.76
C ILE A 45 13.06 6.27 -1.09
N THR A 46 13.23 6.11 0.21
CA THR A 46 12.60 5.06 1.00
C THR A 46 11.13 5.40 1.26
N THR A 47 10.24 4.44 1.07
CA THR A 47 8.86 4.50 1.56
C THR A 47 8.74 3.92 2.96
N GLY A 48 7.59 4.08 3.59
CA GLY A 48 7.23 3.28 4.78
C GLY A 48 6.89 1.83 4.43
N GLY A 49 6.64 1.03 5.44
CA GLY A 49 6.12 -0.31 5.31
C GLY A 49 7.09 -1.36 4.76
N VAL A 50 6.52 -2.49 4.39
CA VAL A 50 7.29 -3.59 3.75
C VAL A 50 7.91 -3.17 2.41
N PRO A 51 7.29 -2.33 1.58
CA PRO A 51 7.96 -1.75 0.41
C PRO A 51 9.26 -1.02 0.75
N GLY A 52 9.27 -0.25 1.85
CA GLY A 52 10.49 0.40 2.34
C GLY A 52 11.59 -0.59 2.71
N ILE A 53 11.25 -1.65 3.44
CA ILE A 53 12.18 -2.73 3.76
C ILE A 53 12.72 -3.39 2.49
N ALA A 54 11.84 -3.66 1.51
CA ALA A 54 12.23 -4.26 0.23
C ALA A 54 13.18 -3.36 -0.58
N SER A 55 12.97 -2.03 -0.55
CA SER A 55 13.89 -1.06 -1.16
C SER A 55 15.25 -1.07 -0.47
N ILE A 56 15.30 -1.07 0.86
CA ILE A 56 16.56 -1.12 1.64
C ILE A 56 17.33 -2.41 1.31
N VAL A 57 16.66 -3.56 1.26
CA VAL A 57 17.29 -4.84 0.89
C VAL A 57 17.82 -4.80 -0.55
N PHE A 58 17.06 -4.21 -1.48
CA PHE A 58 17.48 -4.04 -2.87
C PHE A 58 18.76 -3.20 -2.97
N TRP A 59 18.82 -2.05 -2.31
CA TRP A 59 20.02 -1.19 -2.34
C TRP A 59 21.23 -1.81 -1.63
N ALA A 60 20.99 -2.64 -0.60
CA ALA A 60 22.08 -3.31 0.13
C ALA A 60 22.63 -4.53 -0.60
N THR A 61 21.79 -5.28 -1.30
CA THR A 61 22.14 -6.63 -1.82
C THR A 61 21.97 -6.80 -3.32
N GLY A 62 21.24 -5.90 -3.99
CA GLY A 62 20.82 -6.07 -5.39
C GLY A 62 19.67 -7.06 -5.59
N PHE A 63 19.13 -7.63 -4.50
CA PHE A 63 18.02 -8.60 -4.60
C PHE A 63 16.72 -7.90 -5.01
N PRO A 64 16.01 -8.40 -6.05
CA PRO A 64 14.84 -7.70 -6.61
C PRO A 64 13.74 -7.43 -5.59
N VAL A 65 13.19 -6.20 -5.60
CA VAL A 65 12.21 -5.72 -4.59
C VAL A 65 10.94 -6.56 -4.55
N GLN A 66 10.47 -7.07 -5.70
CA GLN A 66 9.24 -7.87 -5.78
C GLN A 66 9.33 -9.17 -4.99
N TYR A 67 10.49 -9.84 -4.99
CA TYR A 67 10.66 -11.08 -4.23
C TYR A 67 10.76 -10.82 -2.73
N THR A 68 11.51 -9.79 -2.32
CA THR A 68 11.60 -9.38 -0.90
C THR A 68 10.23 -8.97 -0.39
N TYR A 69 9.51 -8.14 -1.14
CA TYR A 69 8.15 -7.71 -0.80
C TYR A 69 7.20 -8.90 -0.64
N PHE A 70 7.20 -9.82 -1.62
CA PHE A 70 6.36 -11.02 -1.58
C PHE A 70 6.69 -11.92 -0.39
N LEU A 71 7.98 -12.19 -0.14
CA LEU A 71 8.42 -13.10 0.92
C LEU A 71 8.01 -12.58 2.31
N ILE A 72 8.27 -11.30 2.58
CA ILE A 72 7.90 -10.69 3.86
C ILE A 72 6.38 -10.71 4.04
N ASN A 73 5.64 -10.34 3.00
CA ASN A 73 4.17 -10.36 3.06
C ASN A 73 3.60 -11.79 3.18
N ALA A 74 4.22 -12.79 2.58
CA ALA A 74 3.78 -14.18 2.76
C ALA A 74 3.87 -14.62 4.23
N VAL A 75 4.96 -14.26 4.92
CA VAL A 75 5.09 -14.53 6.36
C VAL A 75 4.05 -13.76 7.17
N LEU A 76 3.87 -12.46 6.90
CA LEU A 76 2.88 -11.64 7.60
C LEU A 76 1.44 -12.13 7.36
N LEU A 77 1.12 -12.56 6.14
CA LEU A 77 -0.20 -13.11 5.81
C LEU A 77 -0.47 -14.44 6.50
N MET A 78 0.54 -15.31 6.65
CA MET A 78 0.39 -16.53 7.45
C MET A 78 0.05 -16.21 8.92
N LEU A 79 0.69 -15.18 9.49
CA LEU A 79 0.37 -14.70 10.83
C LEU A 79 -1.02 -14.07 10.88
N ALA A 80 -1.39 -13.26 9.89
CA ALA A 80 -2.71 -12.65 9.80
C ALA A 80 -3.84 -13.67 9.70
N LEU A 81 -3.67 -14.74 8.93
CA LEU A 81 -4.64 -15.82 8.82
C LEU A 81 -4.92 -16.48 10.17
N LYS A 82 -3.89 -16.71 10.98
CA LYS A 82 -4.02 -17.28 12.33
C LYS A 82 -4.70 -16.34 13.33
N ILE A 83 -4.41 -15.03 13.23
CA ILE A 83 -4.78 -14.06 14.27
C ILE A 83 -6.04 -13.27 13.90
N LEU A 84 -6.13 -12.77 12.68
CA LEU A 84 -7.20 -11.88 12.21
C LEU A 84 -8.33 -12.61 11.49
N GLY A 85 -8.05 -13.82 10.97
CA GLY A 85 -9.02 -14.66 10.29
C GLY A 85 -9.10 -14.47 8.78
N PHE A 86 -9.86 -15.36 8.13
CA PHE A 86 -9.83 -15.55 6.67
C PHE A 86 -10.44 -14.39 5.88
N LYS A 87 -11.51 -13.74 6.39
CA LYS A 87 -12.19 -12.65 5.68
C LYS A 87 -11.32 -11.41 5.46
N PHE A 88 -10.51 -11.06 6.44
CA PHE A 88 -9.58 -9.93 6.30
C PHE A 88 -8.45 -10.28 5.34
N SER A 89 -7.97 -11.51 5.39
CA SER A 89 -6.77 -11.92 4.67
C SER A 89 -6.98 -12.09 3.16
N ILE A 90 -8.17 -12.43 2.67
CA ILE A 90 -8.40 -12.69 1.24
C ILE A 90 -8.12 -11.46 0.37
N LYS A 91 -8.69 -10.30 0.72
CA LYS A 91 -8.48 -9.07 -0.05
C LYS A 91 -7.04 -8.60 0.00
N THR A 92 -6.38 -8.80 1.14
CA THR A 92 -4.95 -8.49 1.31
C THR A 92 -4.07 -9.45 0.50
N ILE A 93 -4.38 -10.76 0.48
CA ILE A 93 -3.69 -11.73 -0.37
C ILE A 93 -3.78 -11.30 -1.84
N PHE A 94 -4.98 -10.96 -2.31
CA PHE A 94 -5.17 -10.49 -3.68
C PHE A 94 -4.36 -9.23 -3.97
N ALA A 95 -4.36 -8.25 -3.07
CA ALA A 95 -3.60 -7.01 -3.21
C ALA A 95 -2.09 -7.29 -3.30
N VAL A 96 -1.55 -8.13 -2.41
CA VAL A 96 -0.11 -8.49 -2.40
C VAL A 96 0.30 -9.20 -3.69
N PHE A 97 -0.49 -10.16 -4.17
CA PHE A 97 -0.21 -10.83 -5.45
C PHE A 97 -0.27 -9.86 -6.63
N THR A 98 -1.29 -9.01 -6.67
CA THR A 98 -1.47 -8.01 -7.72
C THR A 98 -0.30 -7.04 -7.73
N LEU A 99 0.08 -6.48 -6.57
CA LEU A 99 1.22 -5.57 -6.50
C LEU A 99 2.53 -6.26 -6.89
N THR A 100 2.80 -7.47 -6.41
CA THR A 100 4.01 -8.22 -6.77
C THR A 100 4.11 -8.44 -8.28
N PHE A 101 3.01 -8.81 -8.92
CA PHE A 101 2.95 -8.99 -10.37
C PHE A 101 3.23 -7.69 -11.12
N PHE A 102 2.55 -6.60 -10.73
CA PHE A 102 2.75 -5.30 -11.38
C PHE A 102 4.13 -4.69 -11.09
N LEU A 103 4.71 -4.91 -9.92
CA LEU A 103 6.10 -4.50 -9.64
C LEU A 103 7.07 -5.15 -10.63
N SER A 104 6.94 -6.45 -10.87
CA SER A 104 7.79 -7.16 -11.84
C SER A 104 7.61 -6.58 -13.24
N LEU A 105 6.36 -6.41 -13.67
CA LEU A 105 6.03 -5.88 -15.00
C LEU A 105 6.53 -4.44 -15.20
N ILE A 106 6.27 -3.56 -14.22
CA ILE A 106 6.67 -2.15 -14.33
C ILE A 106 8.18 -2.02 -14.31
N GLN A 107 8.90 -2.78 -13.48
CA GLN A 107 10.36 -2.78 -13.47
C GLN A 107 10.95 -3.20 -14.81
N GLU A 108 10.40 -4.22 -15.48
CA GLU A 108 10.84 -4.63 -16.82
C GLU A 108 10.57 -3.53 -17.85
N LEU A 109 9.40 -2.90 -17.81
CA LEU A 109 9.01 -1.84 -18.74
C LEU A 109 9.80 -0.54 -18.53
N THR A 110 10.20 -0.25 -17.29
CA THR A 110 10.92 0.97 -16.92
C THR A 110 12.43 0.75 -16.78
N ALA A 111 12.93 -0.43 -17.12
CA ALA A 111 14.36 -0.74 -17.08
C ALA A 111 15.14 0.26 -17.96
N GLY A 112 15.99 1.07 -17.33
CA GLY A 112 16.76 2.13 -17.99
C GLY A 112 16.07 3.50 -18.12
N MET A 113 14.84 3.64 -17.64
CA MET A 113 14.19 4.95 -17.50
C MET A 113 14.55 5.57 -16.14
N HIS A 114 15.25 6.67 -16.17
CA HIS A 114 15.61 7.44 -14.98
C HIS A 114 14.83 8.76 -14.98
N LEU A 115 13.58 8.71 -14.52
CA LEU A 115 12.71 9.87 -14.46
C LEU A 115 13.04 10.72 -13.23
N LEU A 116 13.21 12.04 -13.46
CA LEU A 116 13.38 13.03 -12.40
C LEU A 116 14.62 12.84 -11.49
N GLN A 117 15.69 12.20 -11.97
CA GLN A 117 16.94 12.06 -11.19
C GLN A 117 17.57 13.40 -10.83
N ASP A 118 17.41 14.41 -11.68
CA ASP A 118 17.89 15.78 -11.42
C ASP A 118 16.97 16.56 -10.47
N GLN A 119 15.80 16.01 -10.11
CA GLN A 119 14.81 16.66 -9.27
C GLN A 119 14.21 15.68 -8.24
N PRO A 120 15.00 15.21 -7.27
CA PRO A 120 14.57 14.20 -6.32
C PRO A 120 13.37 14.63 -5.46
N PHE A 121 13.25 15.91 -5.15
CA PHE A 121 12.08 16.44 -4.44
C PHE A 121 10.78 16.28 -5.26
N MET A 122 10.82 16.55 -6.56
CA MET A 122 9.66 16.36 -7.44
C MET A 122 9.30 14.87 -7.56
N ALA A 123 10.31 14.01 -7.70
CA ALA A 123 10.11 12.55 -7.70
C ALA A 123 9.49 12.06 -6.39
N CYS A 124 9.92 12.61 -5.25
CA CYS A 124 9.37 12.34 -3.93
C CYS A 124 7.88 12.69 -3.86
N VAL A 125 7.49 13.91 -4.23
CA VAL A 125 6.10 14.39 -4.14
C VAL A 125 5.18 13.63 -5.09
N LEU A 126 5.60 13.43 -6.34
CA LEU A 126 4.81 12.66 -7.32
C LEU A 126 4.69 11.20 -6.91
N GLY A 127 5.82 10.55 -6.57
CA GLY A 127 5.82 9.16 -6.13
C GLY A 127 4.94 8.94 -4.89
N ALA A 128 5.06 9.81 -3.89
CA ALA A 128 4.23 9.78 -2.69
C ALA A 128 2.74 9.99 -3.00
N SER A 129 2.41 10.86 -3.93
CA SER A 129 1.02 11.11 -4.35
C SER A 129 0.41 9.88 -5.04
N PHE A 130 1.15 9.22 -5.92
CA PHE A 130 0.72 7.96 -6.55
C PHE A 130 0.58 6.84 -5.51
N CYS A 131 1.54 6.70 -4.61
CA CYS A 131 1.50 5.70 -3.54
C CYS A 131 0.31 5.94 -2.60
N GLY A 132 0.13 7.16 -2.10
CA GLY A 132 -0.99 7.52 -1.22
C GLY A 132 -2.35 7.32 -1.88
N SER A 133 -2.46 7.66 -3.17
CA SER A 133 -3.67 7.41 -3.97
C SER A 133 -3.95 5.91 -4.08
N GLY A 134 -2.93 5.12 -4.38
CA GLY A 134 -3.06 3.67 -4.49
C GLY A 134 -3.51 3.01 -3.18
N ILE A 135 -2.89 3.37 -2.06
CA ILE A 135 -3.25 2.85 -0.74
C ILE A 135 -4.66 3.30 -0.36
N GLY A 136 -5.00 4.59 -0.56
CA GLY A 136 -6.31 5.14 -0.22
C GLY A 136 -7.46 4.44 -0.96
N ILE A 137 -7.29 4.16 -2.25
CA ILE A 137 -8.25 3.40 -3.06
C ILE A 137 -8.38 1.96 -2.54
N ALA A 138 -7.28 1.30 -2.21
CA ALA A 138 -7.30 -0.05 -1.67
C ALA A 138 -8.02 -0.11 -0.31
N PHE A 139 -7.72 0.82 0.61
CA PHE A 139 -8.36 0.88 1.92
C PHE A 139 -9.86 1.20 1.84
N SER A 140 -10.29 2.10 0.94
CA SER A 140 -11.72 2.38 0.72
C SER A 140 -12.50 1.15 0.22
N SER A 141 -11.80 0.18 -0.37
CA SER A 141 -12.36 -1.11 -0.81
C SER A 141 -12.18 -2.26 0.21
N ASN A 142 -11.83 -1.93 1.47
CA ASN A 142 -11.50 -2.90 2.52
C ASN A 142 -10.35 -3.85 2.15
N GLY A 143 -9.45 -3.40 1.29
CA GLY A 143 -8.16 -4.05 1.01
C GLY A 143 -7.06 -3.48 1.91
N SER A 144 -5.90 -4.12 1.88
CA SER A 144 -4.68 -3.66 2.53
C SER A 144 -3.52 -3.94 1.60
N THR A 145 -2.49 -3.08 1.63
CA THR A 145 -1.27 -3.32 0.85
C THR A 145 -0.41 -4.45 1.42
N GLY A 146 -0.85 -5.04 2.52
CA GLY A 146 0.00 -5.91 3.33
C GLY A 146 0.99 -5.08 4.16
N GLY A 147 2.05 -5.73 4.64
CA GLY A 147 3.11 -4.99 5.32
C GLY A 147 2.76 -4.52 6.72
N THR A 148 3.12 -3.27 7.03
CA THR A 148 2.89 -2.66 8.34
C THR A 148 1.41 -2.58 8.71
N ASP A 149 0.50 -2.56 7.74
CA ASP A 149 -0.94 -2.63 7.96
C ASP A 149 -1.34 -3.89 8.72
N ILE A 150 -0.75 -5.04 8.35
CA ILE A 150 -1.00 -6.33 9.02
C ILE A 150 -0.46 -6.28 10.44
N ILE A 151 0.74 -5.77 10.63
CA ILE A 151 1.37 -5.61 11.96
C ILE A 151 0.49 -4.70 12.83
N ALA A 152 0.05 -3.58 12.29
CA ALA A 152 -0.82 -2.65 12.98
C ALA A 152 -2.16 -3.27 13.36
N ALA A 153 -2.77 -4.05 12.46
CA ALA A 153 -4.02 -4.76 12.73
C ALA A 153 -3.86 -5.84 13.81
N ILE A 154 -2.73 -6.53 13.83
CA ILE A 154 -2.41 -7.52 14.87
C ILE A 154 -2.24 -6.82 16.23
N ILE A 155 -1.45 -5.75 16.28
CA ILE A 155 -1.21 -4.99 17.53
C ILE A 155 -2.51 -4.38 18.05
N ASN A 156 -3.31 -3.79 17.18
CA ASN A 156 -4.62 -3.21 17.54
C ASN A 156 -5.58 -4.25 18.16
N LYS A 157 -5.50 -5.50 17.72
CA LYS A 157 -6.30 -6.59 18.30
C LYS A 157 -5.94 -6.90 19.76
N TYR A 158 -4.68 -6.71 20.14
CA TYR A 158 -4.18 -7.04 21.50
C TYR A 158 -3.99 -5.82 22.40
N ARG A 159 -3.93 -4.63 21.83
CA ARG A 159 -3.71 -3.37 22.53
C ARG A 159 -4.62 -2.29 21.95
N ASP A 160 -5.16 -1.44 22.81
CA ASP A 160 -6.00 -0.28 22.42
C ASP A 160 -5.14 0.86 21.82
N ILE A 161 -4.36 0.54 20.81
CA ILE A 161 -3.53 1.50 20.08
C ILE A 161 -4.11 1.66 18.67
N THR A 162 -4.28 2.89 18.22
CA THR A 162 -4.83 3.17 16.88
C THR A 162 -3.90 2.63 15.79
N LEU A 163 -4.49 2.01 14.74
CA LEU A 163 -3.75 1.47 13.60
C LEU A 163 -2.73 2.47 13.04
N GLY A 164 -3.16 3.71 12.80
CA GLY A 164 -2.31 4.74 12.22
C GLY A 164 -1.08 5.08 13.05
N ARG A 165 -1.18 5.03 14.40
CA ARG A 165 0.00 5.26 15.25
C ARG A 165 1.03 4.15 15.12
N VAL A 166 0.58 2.90 15.06
CA VAL A 166 1.51 1.75 14.90
C VAL A 166 2.20 1.83 13.54
N MET A 167 1.43 2.07 12.48
CA MET A 167 1.98 2.23 11.12
C MET A 167 3.01 3.35 11.07
N MET A 168 2.67 4.54 11.57
CA MET A 168 3.57 5.69 11.58
C MET A 168 4.88 5.40 12.32
N ILE A 169 4.83 4.74 13.48
CA ILE A 169 6.04 4.38 14.23
C ILE A 169 6.89 3.39 13.44
N CYS A 170 6.27 2.33 12.87
CA CYS A 170 6.99 1.37 12.05
C CYS A 170 7.65 2.03 10.84
N ASP A 171 6.93 2.91 10.15
CA ASP A 171 7.41 3.59 8.97
C ASP A 171 8.56 4.56 9.29
N MET A 172 8.48 5.29 10.40
CA MET A 172 9.60 6.14 10.88
C MET A 172 10.86 5.30 11.17
N ILE A 173 10.72 4.14 11.80
CA ILE A 173 11.85 3.25 12.08
C ILE A 173 12.47 2.75 10.78
N ILE A 174 11.64 2.33 9.82
CA ILE A 174 12.10 1.81 8.53
C ILE A 174 12.84 2.91 7.75
N ILE A 175 12.25 4.12 7.64
CA ILE A 175 12.84 5.25 6.92
C ILE A 175 14.17 5.65 7.58
N THR A 176 14.20 5.74 8.91
CA THR A 176 15.46 6.06 9.63
C THR A 176 16.51 4.97 9.42
N SER A 177 16.12 3.70 9.37
CA SER A 177 17.04 2.59 9.14
C SER A 177 17.67 2.60 7.74
N SER A 178 17.06 3.24 6.76
CA SER A 178 17.64 3.38 5.41
C SER A 178 18.97 4.13 5.40
N TYR A 179 19.21 4.98 6.39
CA TYR A 179 20.50 5.67 6.58
C TYR A 179 21.70 4.73 6.64
N PHE A 180 21.53 3.55 7.26
CA PHE A 180 22.63 2.58 7.38
C PHE A 180 23.13 2.06 6.03
N VAL A 181 22.24 2.02 5.04
CA VAL A 181 22.53 1.54 3.67
C VAL A 181 22.92 2.69 2.76
N LEU A 182 22.10 3.75 2.73
CA LEU A 182 22.28 4.87 1.81
C LEU A 182 23.37 5.84 2.25
N LYS A 183 23.63 5.95 3.57
CA LYS A 183 24.59 6.87 4.20
C LYS A 183 24.41 8.33 3.80
N ASP A 184 23.19 8.72 3.48
CA ASP A 184 22.83 10.05 3.00
C ASP A 184 21.58 10.55 3.76
N TRP A 185 21.76 11.68 4.47
CA TRP A 185 20.67 12.28 5.24
C TRP A 185 19.59 12.91 4.37
N GLU A 186 19.95 13.43 3.18
CA GLU A 186 18.96 14.02 2.28
C GLU A 186 17.93 12.99 1.84
N LYS A 187 18.37 11.78 1.52
CA LYS A 187 17.48 10.67 1.12
C LYS A 187 16.55 10.25 2.26
N VAL A 188 17.02 10.27 3.50
CA VAL A 188 16.19 10.00 4.68
C VAL A 188 15.14 11.11 4.85
N VAL A 189 15.51 12.37 4.69
CA VAL A 189 14.57 13.50 4.73
C VAL A 189 13.51 13.36 3.64
N TYR A 190 13.89 13.00 2.41
CA TYR A 190 12.91 12.72 1.35
C TYR A 190 11.98 11.55 1.70
N GLY A 191 12.48 10.54 2.40
CA GLY A 191 11.65 9.45 2.93
C GLY A 191 10.57 9.96 3.90
N PHE A 192 10.92 10.87 4.82
CA PHE A 192 9.94 11.50 5.71
C PHE A 192 8.94 12.39 4.96
N VAL A 193 9.39 13.14 3.95
CA VAL A 193 8.49 13.93 3.08
C VAL A 193 7.54 12.98 2.35
N THR A 194 8.05 11.86 1.81
CA THR A 194 7.24 10.81 1.17
C THR A 194 6.16 10.29 2.11
N LEU A 195 6.52 9.96 3.36
CA LEU A 195 5.58 9.48 4.37
C LEU A 195 4.48 10.52 4.63
N TYR A 196 4.85 11.79 4.81
CA TYR A 196 3.89 12.86 5.07
C TYR A 196 2.93 13.08 3.90
N VAL A 197 3.45 13.23 2.67
CA VAL A 197 2.65 13.46 1.47
C VAL A 197 1.76 12.25 1.17
N CYS A 198 2.29 11.04 1.30
CA CYS A 198 1.54 9.80 1.11
C CYS A 198 0.36 9.71 2.09
N SER A 199 0.60 9.96 3.40
CA SER A 199 -0.43 9.95 4.42
C SER A 199 -1.50 11.02 4.17
N PHE A 200 -1.09 12.23 3.78
CA PHE A 200 -2.02 13.32 3.48
C PHE A 200 -2.94 12.97 2.30
N VAL A 201 -2.37 12.45 1.20
CA VAL A 201 -3.16 12.05 0.01
C VAL A 201 -4.07 10.88 0.34
N LEU A 202 -3.59 9.90 1.10
CA LEU A 202 -4.37 8.77 1.59
C LEU A 202 -5.60 9.23 2.37
N ASP A 203 -5.41 10.14 3.32
CA ASP A 203 -6.50 10.67 4.16
C ASP A 203 -7.54 11.40 3.31
N GLN A 204 -7.12 12.22 2.32
CA GLN A 204 -8.03 12.90 1.42
C GLN A 204 -8.88 11.91 0.61
N ILE A 205 -8.28 10.85 0.11
CA ILE A 205 -9.00 9.82 -0.66
C ILE A 205 -9.95 9.03 0.24
N CYS A 206 -9.51 8.62 1.43
CA CYS A 206 -10.37 7.93 2.38
C CYS A 206 -11.58 8.80 2.77
N LEU A 207 -11.39 10.09 3.02
CA LEU A 207 -12.49 11.03 3.30
C LEU A 207 -13.44 11.17 2.12
N LEU A 208 -12.93 11.20 0.90
CA LEU A 208 -13.77 11.31 -0.31
C LEU A 208 -14.68 10.09 -0.50
N TYR A 209 -14.19 8.90 -0.16
CA TYR A 209 -14.94 7.65 -0.30
C TYR A 209 -15.83 7.33 0.92
N THR A 210 -15.51 7.85 2.11
CA THR A 210 -16.26 7.61 3.35
C THR A 210 -17.23 8.74 3.70
N SER A 211 -17.18 9.88 2.98
CA SER A 211 -18.13 10.98 3.18
C SER A 211 -19.54 10.50 2.88
N PRO A 212 -20.48 10.55 3.85
CA PRO A 212 -21.89 10.21 3.58
C PRO A 212 -22.41 11.14 2.50
N SER A 213 -23.08 10.57 1.49
CA SER A 213 -23.74 11.35 0.46
C SER A 213 -24.68 12.37 1.12
N PRO A 214 -24.76 13.64 0.64
CA PRO A 214 -25.70 14.63 1.19
C PRO A 214 -27.17 14.19 1.18
N ARG A 215 -27.47 13.04 0.54
CA ARG A 215 -28.80 12.44 0.47
C ARG A 215 -29.16 11.59 1.70
N ASP A 216 -28.20 11.23 2.55
CA ASP A 216 -28.45 10.41 3.73
C ASP A 216 -28.73 11.27 4.99
N CYS A 217 -28.71 12.61 4.85
CA CYS A 217 -29.04 13.58 5.91
C CYS A 217 -30.46 14.19 5.80
N SER A 218 -31.32 13.61 4.96
CA SER A 218 -32.72 14.06 4.88
C SER A 218 -33.70 12.96 5.33
#